data_8cf4bbbe57cd832b04deb8ba44a207bd
#
_entry.id   8cf4bbbe57cd832b04deb8ba44a207bd
#
_cell.length_a   1.000
_cell.length_b   1.000
_cell.length_c   1.000
_cell.angle_alpha   90.00
_cell.angle_beta   90.00
_cell.angle_gamma   90.00
#
_symmetry.space_group_name_H-M   'P 1'
#
loop_
_entity.id
_entity.type
_entity.pdbx_description
1 polymer ?
#
loop_
_entity_poly.entity_id
_entity_poly.type
_entity_poly.pdbx_seq_one_letter_code
_entity_poly.pdbx_strand_id
1 'polypeptide(L)'
;MVPIISIEGTALRTDERRGLGVYKRAMQSMKMLKEEDLFFGASITVTTENYHLVTSPQFIDTLRGYGCKIVFYVEYVPTEEGTEHLAFGDEHVAEMETLLEELRNTYADIIFLSFPGDEKALGGCLASGRGFFHIGPDGSAEPCPFSPFSDSNVATMGIRKALQSPLFRKIRAAEALGWEHTGGCTLFEHREEISRYV
;
A
#
# COMPACT_ATOMS: atom_id res chain seq x y z
N MET A 1 4.06 6.66 -16.88
CA MET A 1 3.46 5.66 -15.94
C MET A 1 4.60 4.80 -15.45
N VAL A 2 4.70 4.54 -14.13
CA VAL A 2 5.74 3.68 -13.55
C VAL A 2 5.08 2.34 -13.21
N PRO A 3 5.51 1.20 -13.81
CA PRO A 3 5.01 -0.11 -13.44
C PRO A 3 5.43 -0.47 -12.03
N ILE A 4 4.50 -1.07 -11.26
CA ILE A 4 4.77 -1.59 -9.92
C ILE A 4 4.36 -3.06 -9.91
N ILE A 5 5.31 -3.95 -9.66
CA ILE A 5 5.12 -5.40 -9.70
C ILE A 5 4.88 -5.91 -8.28
N SER A 6 3.76 -6.57 -8.07
CA SER A 6 3.39 -7.08 -6.74
C SER A 6 3.98 -8.47 -6.49
N ILE A 7 4.67 -8.63 -5.35
CA ILE A 7 5.24 -9.89 -4.85
C ILE A 7 5.12 -9.95 -3.32
N GLU A 8 5.31 -11.14 -2.72
CA GLU A 8 5.22 -11.34 -1.26
C GLU A 8 6.50 -11.91 -0.65
N GLY A 9 7.65 -11.68 -1.30
CA GLY A 9 8.95 -12.21 -0.89
C GLY A 9 9.35 -13.45 -1.69
N THR A 10 9.05 -14.67 -1.18
CA THR A 10 9.41 -15.91 -1.86
C THR A 10 8.40 -16.34 -2.94
N ALA A 11 8.79 -17.31 -3.76
CA ALA A 11 7.89 -17.95 -4.73
C ALA A 11 6.67 -18.58 -4.03
N LEU A 12 6.92 -19.29 -2.92
CA LEU A 12 5.86 -19.94 -2.15
C LEU A 12 4.83 -18.91 -1.65
N ARG A 13 5.26 -17.90 -0.90
CA ARG A 13 4.35 -16.87 -0.35
C ARG A 13 3.63 -16.08 -1.43
N THR A 14 4.31 -15.76 -2.52
CA THR A 14 3.69 -15.04 -3.64
C THR A 14 2.62 -15.88 -4.33
N ASP A 15 2.92 -17.16 -4.58
CA ASP A 15 1.99 -18.04 -5.27
C ASP A 15 0.81 -18.45 -4.36
N GLU A 16 1.02 -18.63 -3.06
CA GLU A 16 -0.05 -18.88 -2.08
C GLU A 16 -1.07 -17.70 -2.04
N ARG A 17 -0.59 -16.48 -1.98
CA ARG A 17 -1.46 -15.30 -1.89
C ARG A 17 -2.07 -14.89 -3.23
N ARG A 18 -1.32 -14.99 -4.33
CA ARG A 18 -1.68 -14.40 -5.63
C ARG A 18 -2.04 -15.43 -6.71
N GLY A 19 -1.88 -16.71 -6.41
CA GLY A 19 -2.14 -17.81 -7.33
C GLY A 19 -0.86 -18.42 -7.92
N LEU A 20 -0.95 -19.71 -8.23
CA LEU A 20 0.16 -20.52 -8.71
C LEU A 20 0.84 -19.92 -9.96
N GLY A 21 2.16 -19.83 -9.94
CA GLY A 21 2.99 -19.33 -11.03
C GLY A 21 3.01 -17.81 -11.18
N VAL A 22 2.37 -17.05 -10.28
CA VAL A 22 2.42 -15.57 -10.30
C VAL A 22 3.82 -15.08 -10.03
N TYR A 23 4.55 -15.67 -9.07
CA TYR A 23 5.93 -15.30 -8.80
C TYR A 23 6.81 -15.37 -10.06
N LYS A 24 6.73 -16.49 -10.77
CA LYS A 24 7.51 -16.68 -12.01
C LYS A 24 7.20 -15.58 -13.05
N ARG A 25 5.92 -15.25 -13.24
CA ARG A 25 5.50 -14.17 -14.16
C ARG A 25 5.97 -12.81 -13.69
N ALA A 26 5.90 -12.52 -12.39
CA ALA A 26 6.38 -11.27 -11.80
C ALA A 26 7.88 -11.07 -12.04
N MET A 27 8.70 -12.10 -11.75
CA MET A 27 10.15 -12.05 -11.98
C MET A 27 10.51 -11.93 -13.47
N GLN A 28 9.75 -12.59 -14.34
CA GLN A 28 9.90 -12.44 -15.78
C GLN A 28 9.56 -11.01 -16.26
N SER A 29 8.50 -10.41 -15.73
CA SER A 29 8.13 -9.02 -16.03
C SER A 29 9.22 -8.04 -15.58
N MET A 30 9.77 -8.20 -14.36
CA MET A 30 10.89 -7.39 -13.88
C MET A 30 12.11 -7.50 -14.80
N LYS A 31 12.43 -8.73 -15.25
CA LYS A 31 13.52 -8.95 -16.19
C LYS A 31 13.30 -8.21 -17.51
N MET A 32 12.11 -8.29 -18.09
CA MET A 32 11.76 -7.58 -19.33
C MET A 32 11.86 -6.06 -19.15
N LEU A 33 11.35 -5.52 -18.03
CA LEU A 33 11.44 -4.09 -17.74
C LEU A 33 12.89 -3.62 -17.60
N LYS A 34 13.76 -4.44 -17.00
CA LYS A 34 15.19 -4.17 -16.92
C LYS A 34 15.87 -4.19 -18.28
N GLU A 35 15.56 -5.18 -19.14
CA GLU A 35 16.13 -5.30 -20.49
C GLU A 35 15.77 -4.11 -21.37
N GLU A 36 14.59 -3.48 -21.14
CA GLU A 36 14.13 -2.27 -21.82
C GLU A 36 14.55 -0.97 -21.12
N ASP A 37 15.39 -1.04 -20.10
CA ASP A 37 15.88 0.09 -19.29
C ASP A 37 14.73 0.96 -18.73
N LEU A 38 13.62 0.32 -18.34
CA LEU A 38 12.44 1.00 -17.81
C LEU A 38 12.53 1.14 -16.27
N PHE A 39 12.17 2.31 -15.79
CA PHE A 39 12.04 2.57 -14.35
C PHE A 39 10.79 1.88 -13.81
N PHE A 40 10.96 1.03 -12.79
CA PHE A 40 9.87 0.27 -12.18
C PHE A 40 10.12 0.01 -10.69
N GLY A 41 9.07 -0.46 -9.99
CA GLY A 41 9.14 -0.82 -8.58
C GLY A 41 8.49 -2.17 -8.27
N ALA A 42 8.64 -2.59 -7.02
CA ALA A 42 7.93 -3.70 -6.41
C ALA A 42 6.95 -3.19 -5.35
N SER A 43 5.80 -3.85 -5.21
CA SER A 43 4.88 -3.66 -4.10
C SER A 43 4.77 -4.94 -3.29
N ILE A 44 4.89 -4.82 -1.99
CA ILE A 44 4.91 -5.95 -1.06
C ILE A 44 3.91 -5.68 0.05
N THR A 45 2.96 -6.58 0.25
CA THR A 45 2.15 -6.53 1.45
C THR A 45 2.96 -7.11 2.60
N VAL A 46 3.21 -6.30 3.63
CA VAL A 46 3.96 -6.73 4.82
C VAL A 46 3.02 -7.23 5.90
N THR A 47 3.40 -8.35 6.49
CA THR A 47 2.70 -9.02 7.58
C THR A 47 3.69 -9.36 8.68
N THR A 48 3.19 -9.72 9.86
CA THR A 48 4.00 -10.26 10.97
C THR A 48 4.86 -11.47 10.56
N GLU A 49 4.49 -12.17 9.50
CA GLU A 49 5.18 -13.38 9.05
C GLU A 49 6.27 -13.15 8.00
N ASN A 50 6.23 -12.02 7.27
CA ASN A 50 7.16 -11.83 6.14
C ASN A 50 8.06 -10.59 6.24
N TYR A 51 7.80 -9.64 7.14
CA TYR A 51 8.49 -8.35 7.15
C TYR A 51 10.01 -8.47 7.30
N HIS A 52 10.53 -9.37 8.14
CA HIS A 52 11.97 -9.62 8.22
C HIS A 52 12.59 -10.18 6.93
N LEU A 53 11.82 -11.05 6.24
CA LEU A 53 12.29 -11.60 4.96
C LEU A 53 12.40 -10.50 3.90
N VAL A 54 11.33 -9.70 3.75
CA VAL A 54 11.23 -8.72 2.66
C VAL A 54 12.02 -7.43 2.91
N THR A 55 12.53 -7.23 4.13
CA THR A 55 13.48 -6.17 4.48
C THR A 55 14.93 -6.68 4.55
N SER A 56 15.16 -7.99 4.41
CA SER A 56 16.50 -8.55 4.46
C SER A 56 17.40 -8.05 3.31
N PRO A 57 18.70 -7.84 3.54
CA PRO A 57 19.64 -7.46 2.49
C PRO A 57 19.62 -8.41 1.29
N GLN A 58 19.49 -9.71 1.51
CA GLN A 58 19.45 -10.73 0.46
C GLN A 58 18.26 -10.54 -0.47
N PHE A 59 17.10 -10.19 0.09
CA PHE A 59 15.90 -9.94 -0.70
C PHE A 59 16.00 -8.63 -1.48
N ILE A 60 16.50 -7.57 -0.85
CA ILE A 60 16.69 -6.26 -1.50
C ILE A 60 17.74 -6.35 -2.61
N ASP A 61 18.86 -7.05 -2.39
CA ASP A 61 19.86 -7.29 -3.42
C ASP A 61 19.31 -8.09 -4.61
N THR A 62 18.38 -9.02 -4.35
CA THR A 62 17.66 -9.73 -5.41
C THR A 62 16.84 -8.76 -6.25
N LEU A 63 16.00 -7.91 -5.65
CA LEU A 63 15.22 -6.89 -6.35
C LEU A 63 16.10 -5.91 -7.12
N ARG A 64 17.17 -5.45 -6.48
CA ARG A 64 18.20 -4.58 -7.11
C ARG A 64 18.83 -5.25 -8.33
N GLY A 65 19.16 -6.54 -8.22
CA GLY A 65 19.67 -7.35 -9.31
C GLY A 65 18.71 -7.44 -10.51
N TYR A 66 17.40 -7.43 -10.27
CA TYR A 66 16.38 -7.34 -11.31
C TYR A 66 16.17 -5.92 -11.85
N GLY A 67 16.81 -4.89 -11.28
CA GLY A 67 16.69 -3.50 -11.73
C GLY A 67 15.57 -2.70 -11.05
N CYS A 68 14.97 -3.24 -10.00
CA CYS A 68 13.95 -2.53 -9.21
C CYS A 68 14.53 -1.25 -8.58
N LYS A 69 13.78 -0.14 -8.67
CA LYS A 69 14.19 1.19 -8.19
C LYS A 69 13.28 1.76 -7.10
N ILE A 70 12.12 1.17 -6.90
CA ILE A 70 11.19 1.55 -5.83
C ILE A 70 10.70 0.27 -5.16
N VAL A 71 10.66 0.26 -3.84
CA VAL A 71 9.97 -0.77 -3.04
C VAL A 71 8.89 -0.10 -2.21
N PHE A 72 7.65 -0.51 -2.45
CA PHE A 72 6.48 -0.13 -1.66
C PHE A 72 6.20 -1.22 -0.65
N TYR A 73 6.31 -0.93 0.62
CA TYR A 73 5.78 -1.75 1.69
C TYR A 73 4.37 -1.26 2.06
N VAL A 74 3.40 -2.14 1.96
CA VAL A 74 2.01 -1.86 2.32
C VAL A 74 1.64 -2.77 3.48
N GLU A 75 1.36 -2.21 4.63
CA GLU A 75 0.96 -2.99 5.80
C GLU A 75 -0.36 -3.72 5.54
N TYR A 76 -0.41 -4.94 6.03
CA TYR A 76 -1.60 -5.78 5.89
C TYR A 76 -2.78 -5.20 6.68
N VAL A 77 -3.92 -5.07 6.02
CA VAL A 77 -5.19 -4.67 6.64
C VAL A 77 -6.06 -5.93 6.78
N PRO A 78 -6.47 -6.33 8.00
CA PRO A 78 -7.20 -7.56 8.24
C PRO A 78 -8.68 -7.43 7.85
N THR A 79 -8.96 -7.42 6.55
CA THR A 79 -10.31 -7.30 5.99
C THR A 79 -11.11 -8.60 6.08
N GLU A 80 -10.45 -9.74 6.32
CA GLU A 80 -11.05 -11.05 6.45
C GLU A 80 -10.98 -11.52 7.90
N GLU A 81 -12.06 -12.10 8.42
CA GLU A 81 -12.11 -12.64 9.77
C GLU A 81 -11.07 -13.75 9.99
N GLY A 82 -10.38 -13.73 11.14
CA GLY A 82 -9.33 -14.69 11.48
C GLY A 82 -7.95 -14.35 10.93
N THR A 83 -7.78 -13.22 10.25
CA THR A 83 -6.49 -12.78 9.70
C THR A 83 -5.83 -11.66 10.51
N GLU A 84 -6.38 -11.30 11.65
CA GLU A 84 -5.91 -10.21 12.52
C GLU A 84 -4.46 -10.42 12.98
N HIS A 85 -4.05 -11.68 13.14
CA HIS A 85 -2.69 -12.05 13.55
C HIS A 85 -1.61 -11.69 12.51
N LEU A 86 -2.00 -11.42 11.27
CA LEU A 86 -1.09 -10.99 10.19
C LEU A 86 -0.83 -9.49 10.20
N ALA A 87 -1.71 -8.71 10.87
CA ALA A 87 -1.56 -7.26 10.96
C ALA A 87 -0.48 -6.88 11.98
N PHE A 88 0.16 -5.73 11.76
CA PHE A 88 1.15 -5.19 12.68
C PHE A 88 0.48 -4.67 13.95
N GLY A 89 1.10 -4.95 15.10
CA GLY A 89 0.91 -4.21 16.33
C GLY A 89 2.04 -3.18 16.51
N ASP A 90 1.97 -2.39 17.57
CA ASP A 90 2.89 -1.27 17.82
C ASP A 90 4.38 -1.67 17.79
N GLU A 91 4.71 -2.84 18.32
CA GLU A 91 6.09 -3.36 18.33
C GLU A 91 6.60 -3.60 16.90
N HIS A 92 5.75 -4.19 16.04
CA HIS A 92 6.11 -4.45 14.64
C HIS A 92 6.25 -3.16 13.83
N VAL A 93 5.40 -2.16 14.10
CA VAL A 93 5.49 -0.84 13.46
C VAL A 93 6.82 -0.18 13.82
N ALA A 94 7.20 -0.14 15.11
CA ALA A 94 8.45 0.44 15.56
C ALA A 94 9.70 -0.27 14.98
N GLU A 95 9.64 -1.60 14.89
CA GLU A 95 10.71 -2.39 14.28
C GLU A 95 10.79 -2.14 12.77
N MET A 96 9.66 -2.09 12.07
CA MET A 96 9.62 -1.80 10.64
C MET A 96 10.16 -0.40 10.31
N GLU A 97 9.87 0.62 11.13
CA GLU A 97 10.44 1.96 11.00
C GLU A 97 11.98 1.91 11.07
N THR A 98 12.52 1.15 12.04
CA THR A 98 13.98 0.96 12.18
C THR A 98 14.59 0.26 10.97
N LEU A 99 14.00 -0.83 10.51
CA LEU A 99 14.46 -1.58 9.32
C LEU A 99 14.42 -0.71 8.06
N LEU A 100 13.40 0.11 7.90
CA LEU A 100 13.29 1.04 6.77
C LEU A 100 14.36 2.13 6.80
N GLU A 101 14.69 2.66 7.97
CA GLU A 101 15.78 3.62 8.13
C GLU A 101 17.12 2.99 7.74
N GLU A 102 17.40 1.78 8.18
CA GLU A 102 18.60 1.03 7.80
C GLU A 102 18.68 0.80 6.29
N LEU A 103 17.57 0.38 5.66
CA LEU A 103 17.49 0.17 4.21
C LEU A 103 17.74 1.47 3.43
N ARG A 104 17.13 2.59 3.83
CA ARG A 104 17.31 3.91 3.23
C ARG A 104 18.75 4.41 3.32
N ASN A 105 19.42 4.12 4.43
CA ASN A 105 20.82 4.48 4.64
C ASN A 105 21.78 3.58 3.82
N THR A 106 21.38 2.31 3.58
CA THR A 106 22.25 1.32 2.90
C THR A 106 22.12 1.38 1.38
N TYR A 107 20.90 1.62 0.87
CA TYR A 107 20.59 1.50 -0.56
C TYR A 107 20.19 2.85 -1.17
N ALA A 108 21.17 3.70 -1.44
CA ALA A 108 20.92 5.04 -2.01
C ALA A 108 20.32 5.04 -3.45
N ASP A 109 20.36 3.89 -4.13
CA ASP A 109 19.85 3.71 -5.51
C ASP A 109 18.45 3.08 -5.57
N ILE A 110 17.80 2.86 -4.43
CA ILE A 110 16.43 2.35 -4.29
C ILE A 110 15.62 3.30 -3.40
N ILE A 111 14.41 3.62 -3.82
CA ILE A 111 13.45 4.39 -3.03
C ILE A 111 12.59 3.41 -2.22
N PHE A 112 12.57 3.54 -0.90
CA PHE A 112 11.71 2.75 -0.01
C PHE A 112 10.56 3.60 0.51
N LEU A 113 9.33 3.14 0.29
CA LEU A 113 8.10 3.78 0.75
C LEU A 113 7.31 2.80 1.60
N SER A 114 6.75 3.28 2.69
CA SER A 114 5.91 2.49 3.60
C SER A 114 4.55 3.15 3.79
N PHE A 115 3.49 2.37 3.70
CA PHE A 115 2.12 2.79 3.95
C PHE A 115 1.51 1.90 5.05
N PRO A 116 1.01 2.49 6.16
CA PRO A 116 0.88 3.92 6.45
C PRO A 116 2.13 4.59 7.07
N GLY A 117 3.22 3.87 7.34
CA GLY A 117 4.37 4.37 8.10
C GLY A 117 4.83 5.78 7.68
N ASP A 118 5.08 6.01 6.39
CA ASP A 118 5.51 7.33 5.88
C ASP A 118 4.39 8.39 5.89
N GLU A 119 3.12 7.98 5.95
CA GLU A 119 1.99 8.91 5.96
C GLU A 119 1.95 9.77 7.23
N LYS A 120 2.48 9.25 8.34
CA LYS A 120 2.60 9.98 9.61
C LYS A 120 3.40 11.28 9.45
N ALA A 121 4.52 11.24 8.72
CA ALA A 121 5.33 12.42 8.41
C ALA A 121 4.64 13.40 7.44
N LEU A 122 3.63 12.93 6.70
CA LEU A 122 2.82 13.71 5.78
C LEU A 122 1.53 14.27 6.42
N GLY A 123 1.38 14.13 7.73
CA GLY A 123 0.21 14.58 8.48
C GLY A 123 -0.99 13.66 8.35
N GLY A 124 -0.77 12.33 8.29
CA GLY A 124 -1.77 11.28 8.22
C GLY A 124 -2.05 10.75 6.82
N CYS A 125 -3.00 9.84 6.72
CA CYS A 125 -3.33 9.08 5.52
C CYS A 125 -3.57 9.98 4.29
N LEU A 126 -3.05 9.57 3.14
CA LEU A 126 -3.16 10.28 1.86
C LEU A 126 -4.45 9.98 1.07
N ALA A 127 -5.37 9.22 1.65
CA ALA A 127 -6.67 8.89 1.07
C ALA A 127 -7.57 10.13 0.85
N SER A 128 -8.77 9.89 0.33
CA SER A 128 -9.80 10.92 0.10
C SER A 128 -9.33 12.09 -0.77
N GLY A 129 -8.45 11.82 -1.72
CA GLY A 129 -7.92 12.80 -2.66
C GLY A 129 -6.85 13.75 -2.09
N ARG A 130 -6.26 13.45 -0.93
CA ARG A 130 -5.05 14.16 -0.46
C ARG A 130 -3.84 13.79 -1.32
N GLY A 131 -3.61 12.53 -1.60
CA GLY A 131 -2.58 11.99 -2.48
C GLY A 131 -3.16 11.00 -3.48
N PHE A 132 -4.17 10.22 -3.07
CA PHE A 132 -4.86 9.26 -3.92
C PHE A 132 -6.35 9.12 -3.53
N PHE A 133 -7.10 8.42 -4.33
CA PHE A 133 -8.41 7.86 -4.05
C PHE A 133 -8.59 6.59 -4.89
N HIS A 134 -9.57 5.77 -4.55
CA HIS A 134 -9.88 4.55 -5.27
C HIS A 134 -11.06 4.75 -6.21
N ILE A 135 -11.05 4.05 -7.34
CA ILE A 135 -12.19 4.00 -8.26
C ILE A 135 -12.64 2.55 -8.30
N GLY A 136 -13.84 2.30 -7.80
CA GLY A 136 -14.48 1.00 -7.83
C GLY A 136 -14.81 0.53 -9.25
N PRO A 137 -15.10 -0.77 -9.44
CA PRO A 137 -15.36 -1.33 -10.78
C PRO A 137 -16.60 -0.76 -11.47
N ASP A 138 -17.53 -0.18 -10.72
CA ASP A 138 -18.72 0.52 -11.19
C ASP A 138 -18.51 2.03 -11.43
N GLY A 139 -17.29 2.52 -11.20
CA GLY A 139 -16.92 3.93 -11.31
C GLY A 139 -17.16 4.75 -10.03
N SER A 140 -17.54 4.13 -8.91
CA SER A 140 -17.64 4.80 -7.61
C SER A 140 -16.30 5.43 -7.21
N ALA A 141 -16.34 6.67 -6.70
CA ALA A 141 -15.17 7.32 -6.13
C ALA A 141 -15.14 7.06 -4.63
N GLU A 142 -14.17 6.28 -4.18
CA GLU A 142 -14.01 5.81 -2.81
C GLU A 142 -12.78 6.45 -2.16
N PRO A 143 -12.78 6.73 -0.84
CA PRO A 143 -11.63 7.28 -0.14
C PRO A 143 -10.36 6.46 -0.35
N CYS A 144 -10.45 5.12 -0.20
CA CYS A 144 -9.37 4.17 -0.45
C CYS A 144 -9.96 2.76 -0.66
N PRO A 145 -9.17 1.75 -1.08
CA PRO A 145 -9.64 0.37 -1.23
C PRO A 145 -10.21 -0.25 0.06
N PHE A 146 -9.76 0.23 1.23
CA PHE A 146 -10.22 -0.26 2.54
C PHE A 146 -11.40 0.55 3.11
N SER A 147 -11.91 1.52 2.36
CA SER A 147 -13.05 2.35 2.74
C SER A 147 -13.98 2.48 1.53
N PRO A 148 -14.77 1.41 1.21
CA PRO A 148 -15.57 1.31 0.00
C PRO A 148 -16.89 2.11 0.08
N PHE A 149 -16.85 3.28 0.69
CA PHE A 149 -17.98 4.20 0.77
C PHE A 149 -17.90 5.23 -0.36
N SER A 150 -19.03 5.56 -0.97
CA SER A 150 -19.04 6.51 -2.08
C SER A 150 -20.34 7.29 -2.15
N ASP A 151 -20.24 8.58 -2.43
CA ASP A 151 -21.33 9.50 -2.73
C ASP A 151 -21.21 10.09 -4.14
N SER A 152 -20.29 9.57 -4.95
CA SER A 152 -19.96 10.13 -6.25
C SER A 152 -19.41 9.09 -7.22
N ASN A 153 -19.58 9.32 -8.52
CA ASN A 153 -19.15 8.39 -9.55
C ASN A 153 -18.37 9.13 -10.66
N VAL A 154 -17.15 8.65 -10.93
CA VAL A 154 -16.24 9.32 -11.89
C VAL A 154 -16.73 9.23 -13.34
N ALA A 155 -17.49 8.17 -13.68
CA ALA A 155 -18.02 8.01 -15.04
C ALA A 155 -19.09 9.05 -15.37
N THR A 156 -19.87 9.49 -14.37
CA THR A 156 -20.96 10.45 -14.55
C THR A 156 -20.53 11.91 -14.34
N MET A 157 -19.64 12.18 -13.38
CA MET A 157 -19.29 13.56 -13.05
C MET A 157 -17.84 13.94 -13.34
N GLY A 158 -16.99 12.96 -13.67
CA GLY A 158 -15.57 13.16 -13.91
C GLY A 158 -14.75 13.27 -12.63
N ILE A 159 -13.47 12.94 -12.72
CA ILE A 159 -12.51 12.85 -11.60
C ILE A 159 -12.46 14.15 -10.79
N ARG A 160 -12.38 15.31 -11.46
CA ARG A 160 -12.25 16.61 -10.80
C ARG A 160 -13.40 16.96 -9.88
N LYS A 161 -14.63 16.58 -10.24
CA LYS A 161 -15.81 16.77 -9.40
C LYS A 161 -15.88 15.73 -8.28
N ALA A 162 -15.54 14.48 -8.58
CA ALA A 162 -15.51 13.41 -7.59
C ALA A 162 -14.53 13.72 -6.44
N LEU A 163 -13.37 14.30 -6.72
CA LEU A 163 -12.42 14.78 -5.71
C LEU A 163 -12.97 15.87 -4.78
N GLN A 164 -14.06 16.52 -5.17
CA GLN A 164 -14.77 17.56 -4.40
C GLN A 164 -16.08 17.05 -3.80
N SER A 165 -16.29 15.72 -3.74
CA SER A 165 -17.50 15.12 -3.19
C SER A 165 -17.75 15.54 -1.73
N PRO A 166 -19.00 15.57 -1.27
CA PRO A 166 -19.32 15.81 0.12
C PRO A 166 -18.61 14.84 1.08
N LEU A 167 -18.58 13.55 0.76
CA LEU A 167 -17.89 12.52 1.54
C LEU A 167 -16.40 12.85 1.72
N PHE A 168 -15.68 13.10 0.62
CA PHE A 168 -14.24 13.41 0.70
C PHE A 168 -13.96 14.68 1.49
N ARG A 169 -14.83 15.71 1.34
CA ARG A 169 -14.72 16.95 2.12
C ARG A 169 -14.98 16.72 3.61
N LYS A 170 -16.02 15.92 3.97
CA LYS A 170 -16.30 15.58 5.37
C LYS A 170 -15.14 14.83 6.02
N ILE A 171 -14.59 13.80 5.35
CA ILE A 171 -13.44 13.03 5.86
C ILE A 171 -12.24 13.95 6.11
N ARG A 172 -11.91 14.84 5.16
CA ARG A 172 -10.80 15.78 5.33
C ARG A 172 -11.06 16.81 6.42
N ALA A 173 -12.29 17.32 6.53
CA ALA A 173 -12.67 18.31 7.53
C ALA A 173 -12.75 17.74 8.96
N ALA A 174 -13.09 16.46 9.10
CA ALA A 174 -13.11 15.76 10.38
C ALA A 174 -11.71 15.32 10.86
N GLU A 175 -10.66 15.62 10.08
CA GLU A 175 -9.29 15.16 10.35
C GLU A 175 -9.16 13.63 10.50
N ALA A 176 -10.14 12.87 9.97
CA ALA A 176 -10.24 11.42 10.09
C ALA A 176 -9.01 10.67 9.53
N LEU A 177 -8.27 11.31 8.65
CA LEU A 177 -7.05 10.77 8.04
C LEU A 177 -5.83 10.81 8.98
N GLY A 178 -5.94 11.50 10.11
CA GLY A 178 -4.94 11.60 11.16
C GLY A 178 -5.34 10.92 12.49
N TRP A 179 -6.47 10.21 12.53
CA TRP A 179 -6.89 9.50 13.73
C TRP A 179 -5.92 8.38 14.08
N GLU A 180 -5.71 8.18 15.37
CA GLU A 180 -4.91 7.06 15.88
C GLU A 180 -5.55 5.74 15.47
N HIS A 181 -4.73 4.79 15.06
CA HIS A 181 -5.14 3.45 14.64
C HIS A 181 -3.99 2.47 14.80
N THR A 182 -4.35 1.20 14.89
CA THR A 182 -3.44 0.05 14.80
C THR A 182 -3.83 -0.80 13.60
N GLY A 183 -2.88 -1.54 13.01
CA GLY A 183 -3.23 -2.48 11.95
C GLY A 183 -3.44 -1.88 10.56
N GLY A 184 -2.65 -0.89 10.19
CA GLY A 184 -2.40 -0.54 8.80
C GLY A 184 -3.36 0.43 8.12
N CYS A 185 -4.55 0.75 8.68
CA CYS A 185 -5.49 1.66 7.99
C CYS A 185 -6.49 2.35 8.92
N THR A 186 -6.33 3.65 9.11
CA THR A 186 -7.25 4.47 9.92
C THR A 186 -8.69 4.41 9.42
N LEU A 187 -8.93 4.50 8.11
CA LEU A 187 -10.30 4.48 7.55
C LEU A 187 -10.97 3.12 7.66
N PHE A 188 -10.19 2.03 7.73
CA PHE A 188 -10.72 0.69 7.96
C PHE A 188 -11.13 0.50 9.42
N GLU A 189 -10.28 0.92 10.36
CA GLU A 189 -10.56 0.81 11.79
C GLU A 189 -11.79 1.66 12.18
N HIS A 190 -11.88 2.87 11.68
CA HIS A 190 -13.00 3.79 11.93
C HIS A 190 -14.16 3.71 10.91
N ARG A 191 -14.30 2.57 10.22
CA ARG A 191 -15.27 2.41 9.12
C ARG A 191 -16.72 2.70 9.50
N GLU A 192 -17.12 2.40 10.73
CA GLU A 192 -18.49 2.69 11.22
C GLU A 192 -18.76 4.19 11.29
N GLU A 193 -17.76 4.98 11.68
CA GLU A 193 -17.90 6.43 11.72
C GLU A 193 -17.89 7.01 10.31
N ILE A 194 -16.99 6.54 9.44
CA ILE A 194 -16.92 6.98 8.05
C ILE A 194 -18.22 6.65 7.29
N SER A 195 -18.87 5.53 7.59
CA SER A 195 -20.16 5.16 6.98
C SER A 195 -21.27 6.17 7.23
N ARG A 196 -21.20 6.95 8.31
CA ARG A 196 -22.19 8.00 8.65
C ARG A 196 -22.02 9.29 7.85
N TYR A 197 -20.93 9.39 7.07
CA TYR A 197 -20.66 10.57 6.24
C TYR A 197 -21.28 10.46 4.84
N VAL A 198 -21.75 9.27 4.45
CA VAL A 198 -22.42 9.00 3.16
C VAL A 198 -23.95 9.32 3.21
#